data_fcecbbaef4deb7b7de4207e2ad6eec85
#
_entry.id   fcecbbaef4deb7b7de4207e2ad6eec85
#
_cell.length_a   1.000
_cell.length_b   1.000
_cell.length_c   1.000
_cell.angle_alpha   90.00
_cell.angle_beta   90.00
_cell.angle_gamma   90.00
#
_symmetry.space_group_name_H-M   'P 1'
#
loop_
_entity.id
_entity.type
_entity.pdbx_description
1 polymer ?
#
loop_
_entity_poly.entity_id
_entity_poly.type
_entity_poly.pdbx_seq_one_letter_code
_entity_poly.pdbx_strand_id
1 'polypeptide(L)'
;TYVIDHTKYQTGEDDQSIAGVFWKKSAVCAGYAGAVQYLLERLDIPCIYVDGSTKGSTEGHAWDIVKIGQEYYYVDATNGDQPDFLNGNAAQLEEHKTIIYDYLCPFPEEYEKTYTPSEELTVPACTAKDLDFYVLNQGYFEDYSWQDIYDYCKMRLDNGAAVVRFKFGGQEAFSEACQELLDDGVVQNVAQYYMKLHGLGQVEYHYGVMDNFYTIYFIF
;
A
#
# COMPACT_ATOMS: atom_id res chain seq x y z
N THR A 1 3.23 6.61 -7.14
CA THR A 1 4.37 5.96 -7.81
C THR A 1 5.55 6.92 -8.04
N TYR A 2 5.41 8.05 -8.81
CA TYR A 2 6.56 8.87 -9.21
C TYR A 2 7.48 9.29 -8.05
N VAL A 3 6.92 9.77 -6.94
CA VAL A 3 7.71 10.19 -5.76
C VAL A 3 8.47 9.00 -5.19
N ILE A 4 7.82 7.87 -5.00
CA ILE A 4 8.40 6.62 -4.49
C ILE A 4 9.52 6.12 -5.41
N ASP A 5 9.28 6.02 -6.71
CA ASP A 5 10.24 5.48 -7.68
C ASP A 5 11.53 6.32 -7.79
N HIS A 6 11.47 7.61 -7.41
CA HIS A 6 12.56 8.55 -7.62
C HIS A 6 13.16 9.13 -6.33
N THR A 7 12.72 8.65 -5.18
CA THR A 7 13.19 9.13 -3.88
C THR A 7 13.58 7.93 -3.00
N LYS A 8 14.55 8.11 -2.16
CA LYS A 8 14.93 7.16 -1.12
C LYS A 8 14.52 7.74 0.24
N TYR A 9 13.85 6.96 1.08
CA TYR A 9 13.55 7.38 2.43
C TYR A 9 14.85 7.42 3.25
N GLN A 10 15.32 8.61 3.53
CA GLN A 10 16.58 8.82 4.26
C GLN A 10 16.68 10.23 4.79
N THR A 11 17.20 10.39 6.00
CA THR A 11 17.54 11.69 6.60
C THR A 11 18.76 12.31 5.90
N GLY A 12 18.78 13.64 5.80
CA GLY A 12 19.88 14.38 5.18
C GLY A 12 19.58 15.86 5.00
N GLU A 13 20.36 16.54 4.21
CA GLU A 13 20.15 17.95 3.87
C GLU A 13 18.88 18.09 3.00
N ASP A 14 18.01 19.04 3.34
CA ASP A 14 16.73 19.30 2.67
C ASP A 14 15.70 18.16 2.72
N ASP A 15 15.89 17.16 3.57
CA ASP A 15 15.07 15.94 3.64
C ASP A 15 13.58 16.20 3.94
N GLN A 16 13.25 17.32 4.58
CA GLN A 16 11.89 17.72 4.90
C GLN A 16 11.25 18.62 3.84
N SER A 17 11.91 18.82 2.72
CA SER A 17 11.45 19.68 1.66
C SER A 17 11.33 18.95 0.32
N ILE A 18 10.58 19.54 -0.60
CA ILE A 18 10.47 19.04 -1.97
C ILE A 18 11.82 19.04 -2.72
N ALA A 19 12.79 19.85 -2.27
CA ALA A 19 14.14 19.83 -2.83
C ALA A 19 14.85 18.51 -2.54
N GLY A 20 14.60 17.90 -1.37
CA GLY A 20 15.07 16.56 -1.06
C GLY A 20 14.59 15.56 -2.11
N VAL A 21 13.29 15.54 -2.42
CA VAL A 21 12.70 14.65 -3.42
C VAL A 21 13.21 14.93 -4.84
N PHE A 22 13.06 16.17 -5.32
CA PHE A 22 13.31 16.45 -6.73
C PHE A 22 14.78 16.59 -7.08
N TRP A 23 15.61 17.02 -6.14
CA TRP A 23 17.03 17.33 -6.39
C TRP A 23 17.97 16.29 -5.78
N LYS A 24 17.82 16.03 -4.48
CA LYS A 24 18.71 15.12 -3.75
C LYS A 24 18.33 13.65 -3.94
N LYS A 25 17.11 13.35 -4.37
CA LYS A 25 16.52 11.99 -4.47
C LYS A 25 16.48 11.27 -3.12
N SER A 26 16.35 12.02 -2.06
CA SER A 26 16.32 11.55 -0.68
C SER A 26 15.50 12.51 0.18
N ALA A 27 14.53 11.98 0.93
CA ALA A 27 13.67 12.76 1.81
C ALA A 27 13.10 11.90 2.94
N VAL A 28 12.47 12.55 3.90
CA VAL A 28 11.60 11.93 4.91
C VAL A 28 10.13 12.30 4.64
N CYS A 29 9.21 11.90 5.52
CA CYS A 29 7.76 12.02 5.32
C CYS A 29 7.31 13.42 4.86
N ALA A 30 7.84 14.49 5.48
CA ALA A 30 7.49 15.87 5.11
C ALA A 30 7.87 16.20 3.65
N GLY A 31 9.03 15.73 3.19
CA GLY A 31 9.45 15.91 1.79
C GLY A 31 8.59 15.11 0.81
N TYR A 32 8.26 13.87 1.15
CA TYR A 32 7.36 13.02 0.35
C TYR A 32 5.98 13.65 0.19
N ALA A 33 5.32 14.01 1.31
CA ALA A 33 4.00 14.62 1.29
C ALA A 33 4.01 15.96 0.54
N GLY A 34 4.97 16.85 0.84
CA GLY A 34 5.08 18.11 0.11
C GLY A 34 5.30 17.93 -1.40
N ALA A 35 6.02 16.89 -1.83
CA ALA A 35 6.22 16.59 -3.25
C ALA A 35 4.94 16.05 -3.91
N VAL A 36 4.17 15.21 -3.21
CA VAL A 36 2.86 14.74 -3.67
C VAL A 36 1.91 15.92 -3.83
N GLN A 37 1.78 16.77 -2.80
CA GLN A 37 0.97 17.98 -2.86
C GLN A 37 1.37 18.84 -4.06
N TYR A 38 2.64 19.17 -4.20
CA TYR A 38 3.13 20.01 -5.30
C TYR A 38 2.76 19.44 -6.68
N LEU A 39 2.93 18.12 -6.89
CA LEU A 39 2.62 17.49 -8.17
C LEU A 39 1.10 17.47 -8.46
N LEU A 40 0.28 17.17 -7.46
CA LEU A 40 -1.18 17.15 -7.61
C LEU A 40 -1.75 18.53 -7.89
N GLU A 41 -1.27 19.57 -7.19
CA GLU A 41 -1.67 20.95 -7.46
C GLU A 41 -1.32 21.41 -8.87
N ARG A 42 -0.21 20.94 -9.45
CA ARG A 42 0.17 21.18 -10.85
C ARG A 42 -0.75 20.52 -11.86
N LEU A 43 -1.51 19.53 -11.41
CA LEU A 43 -2.51 18.82 -12.20
C LEU A 43 -3.94 19.32 -11.91
N ASP A 44 -4.07 20.46 -11.19
CA ASP A 44 -5.33 21.04 -10.74
C ASP A 44 -6.14 20.08 -9.83
N ILE A 45 -5.46 19.18 -9.11
CA ILE A 45 -6.04 18.28 -8.12
C ILE A 45 -5.81 18.88 -6.73
N PRO A 46 -6.87 19.30 -6.00
CA PRO A 46 -6.72 19.87 -4.67
C PRO A 46 -6.12 18.84 -3.69
N CYS A 47 -5.07 19.25 -2.99
CA CYS A 47 -4.33 18.42 -2.06
C CYS A 47 -3.99 19.23 -0.81
N ILE A 48 -4.19 18.63 0.35
CA ILE A 48 -3.90 19.22 1.66
C ILE A 48 -2.74 18.43 2.24
N TYR A 49 -1.62 19.09 2.50
CA TYR A 49 -0.55 18.57 3.32
C TYR A 49 -1.02 18.51 4.78
N VAL A 50 -0.82 17.38 5.43
CA VAL A 50 -1.21 17.14 6.82
C VAL A 50 0.02 16.72 7.61
N ASP A 51 0.29 17.40 8.71
CA ASP A 51 1.17 16.92 9.75
C ASP A 51 0.36 16.36 10.93
N GLY A 52 0.92 15.38 11.58
CA GLY A 52 0.28 14.68 12.68
C GLY A 52 1.24 13.73 13.38
N SER A 53 0.71 12.69 13.97
CA SER A 53 1.49 11.71 14.72
C SER A 53 0.93 10.29 14.59
N THR A 54 1.79 9.33 14.89
CA THR A 54 1.39 7.95 15.13
C THR A 54 0.69 7.84 16.47
N LYS A 55 -0.50 7.27 16.52
CA LYS A 55 -1.27 7.08 17.77
C LYS A 55 -0.47 6.27 18.80
N GLY A 56 -0.44 6.76 20.02
CA GLY A 56 0.30 6.12 21.11
C GLY A 56 1.83 6.32 21.06
N SER A 57 2.33 7.16 20.15
CA SER A 57 3.74 7.53 20.02
C SER A 57 3.88 9.05 19.99
N THR A 58 5.11 9.55 20.23
CA THR A 58 5.49 10.95 20.00
C THR A 58 6.11 11.15 18.62
N GLU A 59 6.13 10.11 17.78
CA GLU A 59 6.68 10.17 16.45
C GLU A 59 5.75 10.96 15.53
N GLY A 60 6.29 12.05 14.95
CA GLY A 60 5.61 12.86 13.97
C GLY A 60 5.55 12.17 12.62
N HIS A 61 4.47 12.40 11.87
CA HIS A 61 4.31 11.89 10.53
C HIS A 61 3.62 12.95 9.64
N ALA A 62 3.88 12.90 8.33
CA ALA A 62 3.24 13.78 7.36
C ALA A 62 2.72 12.96 6.17
N TRP A 63 1.51 13.31 5.74
CA TRP A 63 0.79 12.68 4.62
C TRP A 63 -0.07 13.70 3.88
N ASP A 64 -0.89 13.24 2.95
CA ASP A 64 -1.77 14.10 2.18
C ASP A 64 -3.24 13.68 2.30
N ILE A 65 -4.14 14.66 2.18
CA ILE A 65 -5.56 14.45 1.90
C ILE A 65 -5.87 15.07 0.53
N VAL A 66 -6.34 14.22 -0.38
CA VAL A 66 -6.60 14.58 -1.77
C VAL A 66 -8.10 14.65 -2.01
N LYS A 67 -8.55 15.70 -2.70
CA LYS A 67 -9.95 15.84 -3.09
C LYS A 67 -10.17 15.35 -4.51
N ILE A 68 -11.03 14.35 -4.69
CA ILE A 68 -11.48 13.85 -5.99
C ILE A 68 -13.01 13.97 -6.07
N GLY A 69 -13.49 14.78 -6.99
CA GLY A 69 -14.91 15.11 -7.04
C GLY A 69 -15.38 15.86 -5.79
N GLN A 70 -16.25 15.24 -5.01
CA GLN A 70 -16.74 15.80 -3.74
C GLN A 70 -16.14 15.11 -2.50
N GLU A 71 -15.38 14.05 -2.71
CA GLU A 71 -14.85 13.18 -1.66
C GLU A 71 -13.37 13.47 -1.35
N TYR A 72 -12.94 13.06 -0.17
CA TYR A 72 -11.57 13.20 0.31
C TYR A 72 -10.97 11.83 0.64
N TYR A 73 -9.68 11.68 0.29
CA TYR A 73 -8.95 10.41 0.41
C TYR A 73 -7.59 10.65 1.04
N TYR A 74 -7.16 9.74 1.90
CA TYR A 74 -5.78 9.72 2.39
C TYR A 74 -4.81 9.26 1.31
N VAL A 75 -3.65 9.89 1.25
CA VAL A 75 -2.53 9.46 0.40
C VAL A 75 -1.24 9.61 1.20
N ASP A 76 -0.55 8.51 1.40
CA ASP A 76 0.69 8.47 2.16
C ASP A 76 1.79 7.80 1.34
N ALA A 77 2.52 8.60 0.59
CA ALA A 77 3.59 8.12 -0.27
C ALA A 77 4.81 7.63 0.51
N THR A 78 5.00 8.10 1.75
CA THR A 78 6.09 7.65 2.61
C THR A 78 5.93 6.18 2.98
N ASN A 79 4.77 5.85 3.55
CA ASN A 79 4.46 4.47 3.94
C ASN A 79 4.25 3.57 2.71
N GLY A 80 3.82 4.13 1.59
CA GLY A 80 3.77 3.44 0.30
C GLY A 80 5.15 2.98 -0.22
N ASP A 81 6.25 3.56 0.31
CA ASP A 81 7.66 3.24 0.00
C ASP A 81 8.34 2.38 1.08
N GLN A 82 7.58 1.69 1.91
CA GLN A 82 8.07 0.92 3.05
C GLN A 82 7.64 -0.56 2.95
N PRO A 83 8.16 -1.34 1.98
CA PRO A 83 7.81 -2.76 1.86
C PRO A 83 8.24 -3.61 3.07
N ASP A 84 9.15 -3.12 3.90
CA ASP A 84 9.58 -3.71 5.16
C ASP A 84 8.50 -3.68 6.27
N PHE A 85 7.41 -2.93 6.08
CA PHE A 85 6.24 -3.01 6.96
C PHE A 85 5.44 -4.30 6.80
N LEU A 86 5.65 -5.03 5.69
CA LEU A 86 5.02 -6.33 5.49
C LEU A 86 5.66 -7.40 6.36
N ASN A 87 4.84 -8.10 7.12
CA ASN A 87 5.26 -9.30 7.83
C ASN A 87 5.41 -10.47 6.85
N GLY A 88 6.39 -11.33 7.05
CA GLY A 88 6.65 -12.48 6.19
C GLY A 88 8.02 -12.41 5.51
N ASN A 89 8.12 -12.82 4.25
CA ASN A 89 9.37 -12.83 3.48
C ASN A 89 9.56 -11.48 2.74
N ALA A 90 9.42 -10.37 3.45
CA ALA A 90 9.34 -9.03 2.88
C ALA A 90 10.60 -8.59 2.11
N ALA A 91 11.78 -9.14 2.42
CA ALA A 91 13.03 -8.77 1.75
C ALA A 91 12.99 -8.90 0.22
N GLN A 92 12.27 -9.88 -0.30
CA GLN A 92 12.08 -10.06 -1.75
C GLN A 92 11.17 -8.99 -2.36
N LEU A 93 10.16 -8.56 -1.60
CA LEU A 93 9.28 -7.47 -2.01
C LEU A 93 10.02 -6.13 -2.05
N GLU A 94 10.99 -5.93 -1.16
CA GLU A 94 11.89 -4.78 -1.17
C GLU A 94 12.81 -4.79 -2.40
N GLU A 95 13.45 -5.93 -2.73
CA GLU A 95 14.28 -6.08 -3.92
C GLU A 95 13.53 -5.74 -5.21
N HIS A 96 12.24 -6.07 -5.29
CA HIS A 96 11.36 -5.75 -6.41
C HIS A 96 10.79 -4.32 -6.34
N LYS A 97 11.21 -3.48 -5.38
CA LYS A 97 10.69 -2.11 -5.18
C LYS A 97 9.15 -2.10 -5.17
N THR A 98 8.58 -3.01 -4.41
CA THR A 98 7.12 -3.15 -4.32
C THR A 98 6.50 -1.93 -3.64
N ILE A 99 5.63 -1.25 -4.35
CA ILE A 99 4.83 -0.16 -3.77
C ILE A 99 3.73 -0.77 -2.90
N ILE A 100 3.58 -0.24 -1.69
CA ILE A 100 2.53 -0.62 -0.74
C ILE A 100 1.30 0.24 -0.99
N TYR A 101 0.38 -0.28 -1.79
CA TYR A 101 -0.83 0.45 -2.18
C TYR A 101 -1.88 0.55 -1.08
N ASP A 102 -1.67 -0.11 0.07
CA ASP A 102 -2.47 0.04 1.28
C ASP A 102 -2.54 1.49 1.78
N TYR A 103 -1.58 2.31 1.39
CA TYR A 103 -1.51 3.72 1.75
C TYR A 103 -1.97 4.68 0.62
N LEU A 104 -2.57 4.13 -0.44
CA LEU A 104 -3.17 4.90 -1.53
C LEU A 104 -4.69 4.82 -1.50
N CYS A 105 -5.34 5.86 -1.04
CA CYS A 105 -6.78 5.94 -0.82
C CYS A 105 -7.32 4.80 0.08
N PRO A 106 -6.65 4.46 1.19
CA PRO A 106 -7.08 3.39 2.08
C PRO A 106 -8.48 3.66 2.62
N PHE A 107 -9.10 2.61 3.14
CA PHE A 107 -10.30 2.80 3.95
C PHE A 107 -9.97 3.68 5.16
N PRO A 108 -10.73 4.77 5.40
CA PRO A 108 -10.41 5.73 6.44
C PRO A 108 -10.22 5.10 7.83
N GLU A 109 -11.11 4.18 8.20
CA GLU A 109 -11.04 3.47 9.47
C GLU A 109 -9.78 2.62 9.67
N GLU A 110 -9.10 2.22 8.60
CA GLU A 110 -7.85 1.48 8.67
C GLU A 110 -6.67 2.43 8.88
N TYR A 111 -6.59 3.50 8.08
CA TYR A 111 -5.54 4.51 8.21
C TYR A 111 -5.59 5.22 9.56
N GLU A 112 -6.79 5.58 10.01
CA GLU A 112 -7.03 6.25 11.27
C GLU A 112 -6.78 5.37 12.50
N LYS A 113 -6.58 4.07 12.38
CA LYS A 113 -6.09 3.24 13.50
C LYS A 113 -4.70 3.67 13.94
N THR A 114 -3.86 4.08 13.00
CA THR A 114 -2.45 4.36 13.22
C THR A 114 -2.14 5.86 13.32
N TYR A 115 -2.78 6.69 12.50
CA TYR A 115 -2.43 8.11 12.37
C TYR A 115 -3.53 9.05 12.86
N THR A 116 -3.12 10.20 13.37
CA THR A 116 -4.02 11.29 13.78
C THR A 116 -3.42 12.63 13.39
N PRO A 117 -4.20 13.53 12.74
CA PRO A 117 -3.76 14.89 12.44
C PRO A 117 -3.40 15.66 13.73
N SER A 118 -2.53 16.67 13.58
CA SER A 118 -2.25 17.63 14.64
C SER A 118 -3.52 18.33 15.11
N GLU A 119 -3.67 18.54 16.42
CA GLU A 119 -4.83 19.25 16.98
C GLU A 119 -4.99 20.68 16.46
N GLU A 120 -3.91 21.27 15.96
CA GLU A 120 -3.92 22.61 15.38
C GLU A 120 -4.52 22.67 13.97
N LEU A 121 -4.67 21.51 13.31
CA LEU A 121 -5.21 21.42 11.96
C LEU A 121 -6.69 21.05 11.96
N THR A 122 -7.45 21.77 11.14
CA THR A 122 -8.81 21.37 10.79
C THR A 122 -8.78 20.77 9.39
N VAL A 123 -8.90 19.45 9.30
CA VAL A 123 -8.91 18.72 8.02
C VAL A 123 -10.30 18.19 7.69
N PRO A 124 -10.66 18.07 6.41
CA PRO A 124 -11.92 17.43 6.01
C PRO A 124 -11.90 15.94 6.40
N ALA A 125 -13.07 15.41 6.73
CA ALA A 125 -13.22 13.98 6.96
C ALA A 125 -13.06 13.20 5.64
N CYS A 126 -12.25 12.16 5.65
CA CYS A 126 -12.22 11.16 4.59
C CYS A 126 -13.24 10.08 4.94
N THR A 127 -14.18 9.80 4.03
CA THR A 127 -15.25 8.81 4.25
C THR A 127 -15.44 7.86 3.08
N ALA A 128 -14.85 8.18 1.94
CA ALA A 128 -14.98 7.42 0.70
C ALA A 128 -14.00 6.24 0.65
N LYS A 129 -14.41 5.16 0.00
CA LYS A 129 -13.67 3.90 -0.13
C LYS A 129 -13.51 3.43 -1.58
N ASP A 130 -14.22 4.08 -2.49
CA ASP A 130 -14.35 3.65 -3.89
C ASP A 130 -13.06 3.79 -4.71
N LEU A 131 -12.11 4.61 -4.27
CA LEU A 131 -10.78 4.75 -4.88
C LEU A 131 -9.68 3.93 -4.19
N ASP A 132 -10.02 3.10 -3.21
CA ASP A 132 -9.07 2.14 -2.66
C ASP A 132 -8.49 1.27 -3.79
N PHE A 133 -7.17 1.05 -3.74
CA PHE A 133 -6.47 0.33 -4.80
C PHE A 133 -7.06 -1.06 -5.07
N TYR A 134 -7.45 -1.78 -4.03
CA TYR A 134 -7.98 -3.14 -4.14
C TYR A 134 -9.39 -3.16 -4.70
N VAL A 135 -10.22 -2.19 -4.32
CA VAL A 135 -11.58 -2.01 -4.90
C VAL A 135 -11.48 -1.75 -6.39
N LEU A 136 -10.64 -0.80 -6.82
CA LEU A 136 -10.45 -0.44 -8.23
C LEU A 136 -9.88 -1.60 -9.06
N ASN A 137 -9.03 -2.44 -8.48
CA ASN A 137 -8.36 -3.53 -9.17
C ASN A 137 -9.01 -4.90 -8.96
N GLN A 138 -10.24 -4.94 -8.41
CA GLN A 138 -11.03 -6.16 -8.17
C GLN A 138 -10.32 -7.17 -7.22
N GLY A 139 -9.42 -6.67 -6.38
CA GLY A 139 -8.68 -7.46 -5.41
C GLY A 139 -9.19 -7.27 -3.97
N TYR A 140 -10.39 -6.71 -3.79
CA TYR A 140 -11.07 -6.60 -2.51
C TYR A 140 -12.12 -7.71 -2.38
N PHE A 141 -12.08 -8.46 -1.28
CA PHE A 141 -12.97 -9.56 -0.97
C PHE A 141 -13.60 -9.32 0.41
N GLU A 142 -14.91 -9.23 0.47
CA GLU A 142 -15.64 -9.07 1.74
C GLU A 142 -15.41 -10.27 2.65
N ASP A 143 -15.56 -11.47 2.10
CA ASP A 143 -15.38 -12.76 2.78
C ASP A 143 -14.26 -13.56 2.11
N TYR A 144 -13.69 -14.54 2.82
CA TYR A 144 -12.75 -15.47 2.24
C TYR A 144 -13.44 -16.52 1.36
N SER A 145 -12.93 -16.71 0.15
CA SER A 145 -13.30 -17.78 -0.76
C SER A 145 -12.07 -18.19 -1.56
N TRP A 146 -11.60 -19.41 -1.34
CA TRP A 146 -10.44 -19.92 -2.08
C TRP A 146 -10.63 -19.82 -3.60
N GLN A 147 -11.83 -20.16 -4.11
CA GLN A 147 -12.06 -20.14 -5.55
C GLN A 147 -11.93 -18.73 -6.13
N ASP A 148 -12.47 -17.72 -5.44
CA ASP A 148 -12.41 -16.33 -5.89
C ASP A 148 -10.98 -15.79 -5.85
N ILE A 149 -10.24 -16.10 -4.77
CA ILE A 149 -8.81 -15.74 -4.65
C ILE A 149 -7.98 -16.41 -5.75
N TYR A 150 -8.20 -17.70 -5.99
CA TYR A 150 -7.48 -18.44 -7.02
C TYR A 150 -7.72 -17.88 -8.43
N ASP A 151 -8.97 -17.60 -8.76
CA ASP A 151 -9.34 -17.03 -10.07
C ASP A 151 -8.80 -15.61 -10.22
N TYR A 152 -8.81 -14.81 -9.16
CA TYR A 152 -8.18 -13.50 -9.14
C TYR A 152 -6.65 -13.60 -9.36
N CYS A 153 -5.96 -14.47 -8.62
CA CYS A 153 -4.53 -14.69 -8.79
C CYS A 153 -4.18 -15.09 -10.23
N LYS A 154 -4.93 -16.01 -10.82
CA LYS A 154 -4.75 -16.41 -12.22
C LYS A 154 -4.91 -15.22 -13.16
N MET A 155 -5.99 -14.47 -13.02
CA MET A 155 -6.24 -13.28 -13.84
C MET A 155 -5.09 -12.28 -13.75
N ARG A 156 -4.53 -12.04 -12.56
CA ARG A 156 -3.40 -11.13 -12.36
C ARG A 156 -2.13 -11.66 -13.03
N LEU A 157 -1.81 -12.95 -12.84
CA LEU A 157 -0.64 -13.61 -13.42
C LEU A 157 -0.73 -13.69 -14.96
N ASP A 158 -1.89 -13.99 -15.52
CA ASP A 158 -2.12 -13.99 -16.97
C ASP A 158 -1.90 -12.60 -17.59
N ASN A 159 -2.15 -11.54 -16.82
CA ASN A 159 -1.87 -10.16 -17.21
C ASN A 159 -0.43 -9.70 -16.90
N GLY A 160 0.45 -10.62 -16.51
CA GLY A 160 1.88 -10.34 -16.30
C GLY A 160 2.21 -9.64 -14.98
N ALA A 161 1.35 -9.75 -13.96
CA ALA A 161 1.65 -9.17 -12.65
C ALA A 161 2.84 -9.92 -12.00
N ALA A 162 3.87 -9.20 -11.61
CA ALA A 162 4.99 -9.74 -10.83
C ALA A 162 4.62 -9.92 -9.35
N VAL A 163 3.74 -9.08 -8.84
CA VAL A 163 3.23 -9.14 -7.47
C VAL A 163 1.70 -9.24 -7.53
N VAL A 164 1.16 -10.28 -6.91
CA VAL A 164 -0.28 -10.43 -6.70
C VAL A 164 -0.60 -9.98 -5.29
N ARG A 165 -1.60 -9.13 -5.15
CA ARG A 165 -2.00 -8.57 -3.86
C ARG A 165 -3.50 -8.43 -3.80
N PHE A 166 -4.05 -8.68 -2.61
CA PHE A 166 -5.50 -8.58 -2.37
C PHE A 166 -5.79 -8.27 -0.90
N LYS A 167 -7.01 -7.81 -0.64
CA LYS A 167 -7.47 -7.27 0.62
C LYS A 167 -8.80 -7.91 1.03
N PHE A 168 -8.99 -8.05 2.33
CA PHE A 168 -10.22 -8.59 2.91
C PHE A 168 -11.05 -7.52 3.63
N GLY A 169 -12.36 -7.76 3.74
CA GLY A 169 -13.31 -6.85 4.37
C GLY A 169 -13.15 -6.70 5.88
N GLY A 170 -12.38 -7.57 6.52
CA GLY A 170 -12.11 -7.48 7.95
C GLY A 170 -11.27 -8.63 8.49
N GLN A 171 -11.07 -8.59 9.81
CA GLN A 171 -10.17 -9.51 10.54
C GLN A 171 -10.56 -10.99 10.37
N GLU A 172 -11.85 -11.31 10.32
CA GLU A 172 -12.31 -12.72 10.25
C GLU A 172 -11.89 -13.34 8.91
N ALA A 173 -12.28 -12.72 7.80
CA ALA A 173 -11.91 -13.18 6.46
C ALA A 173 -10.39 -13.19 6.23
N PHE A 174 -9.68 -12.17 6.74
CA PHE A 174 -8.23 -12.11 6.69
C PHE A 174 -7.56 -13.24 7.46
N SER A 175 -8.04 -13.54 8.68
CA SER A 175 -7.46 -14.62 9.50
C SER A 175 -7.68 -15.99 8.86
N GLU A 176 -8.87 -16.25 8.30
CA GLU A 176 -9.18 -17.48 7.57
C GLU A 176 -8.26 -17.61 6.34
N ALA A 177 -8.10 -16.52 5.58
CA ALA A 177 -7.19 -16.49 4.44
C ALA A 177 -5.73 -16.78 4.83
N CYS A 178 -5.21 -16.17 5.90
CA CYS A 178 -3.86 -16.45 6.39
C CYS A 178 -3.70 -17.92 6.77
N GLN A 179 -4.67 -18.49 7.50
CA GLN A 179 -4.63 -19.90 7.89
C GLN A 179 -4.59 -20.82 6.66
N GLU A 180 -5.52 -20.68 5.73
CA GLU A 180 -5.59 -21.59 4.58
C GLU A 180 -4.47 -21.35 3.56
N LEU A 181 -4.25 -20.10 3.19
CA LEU A 181 -3.27 -19.80 2.13
C LEU A 181 -1.83 -20.01 2.57
N LEU A 182 -1.49 -19.59 3.79
CA LEU A 182 -0.11 -19.56 4.26
C LEU A 182 0.22 -20.78 5.14
N ASP A 183 -0.54 -21.04 6.20
CA ASP A 183 -0.24 -22.10 7.16
C ASP A 183 -0.57 -23.49 6.58
N ASP A 184 -1.72 -23.65 5.94
CA ASP A 184 -2.11 -24.90 5.27
C ASP A 184 -1.51 -25.02 3.85
N GLY A 185 -0.91 -23.93 3.36
CA GLY A 185 -0.13 -23.92 2.14
C GLY A 185 -0.93 -24.01 0.84
N VAL A 186 -2.21 -23.65 0.86
CA VAL A 186 -3.10 -23.69 -0.32
C VAL A 186 -2.60 -22.80 -1.46
N VAL A 187 -1.83 -21.75 -1.15
CA VAL A 187 -1.16 -20.88 -2.15
C VAL A 187 -0.27 -21.65 -3.11
N GLN A 188 0.19 -22.85 -2.76
CA GLN A 188 0.98 -23.71 -3.65
C GLN A 188 0.26 -24.03 -4.97
N ASN A 189 -1.08 -24.00 -4.98
CA ASN A 189 -1.85 -24.16 -6.23
C ASN A 189 -1.66 -22.98 -7.18
N VAL A 190 -1.51 -21.76 -6.64
CA VAL A 190 -1.19 -20.57 -7.43
C VAL A 190 0.23 -20.65 -7.96
N ALA A 191 1.19 -21.10 -7.13
CA ALA A 191 2.57 -21.33 -7.55
C ALA A 191 2.66 -22.37 -8.68
N GLN A 192 1.91 -23.48 -8.59
CA GLN A 192 1.81 -24.47 -9.67
C GLN A 192 1.22 -23.90 -10.95
N TYR A 193 0.22 -23.03 -10.84
CA TYR A 193 -0.33 -22.33 -12.00
C TYR A 193 0.73 -21.45 -12.66
N TYR A 194 1.48 -20.66 -11.86
CA TYR A 194 2.57 -19.80 -12.34
C TYR A 194 3.65 -20.61 -13.06
N MET A 195 4.08 -21.73 -12.48
CA MET A 195 5.03 -22.65 -13.11
C MET A 195 4.55 -23.14 -14.49
N LYS A 196 3.29 -23.54 -14.57
CA LYS A 196 2.69 -23.98 -15.84
C LYS A 196 2.62 -22.87 -16.87
N LEU A 197 2.25 -21.66 -16.45
CA LEU A 197 2.14 -20.49 -17.31
C LEU A 197 3.48 -20.13 -17.96
N HIS A 198 4.57 -20.25 -17.19
CA HIS A 198 5.92 -19.89 -17.62
C HIS A 198 6.80 -21.07 -18.05
N GLY A 199 6.29 -22.30 -18.02
CA GLY A 199 7.05 -23.49 -18.40
C GLY A 199 8.22 -23.81 -17.45
N LEU A 200 8.09 -23.47 -16.16
CA LEU A 200 9.12 -23.66 -15.14
C LEU A 200 9.03 -25.05 -14.50
N GLY A 201 10.18 -25.64 -14.14
CA GLY A 201 10.25 -26.91 -13.41
C GLY A 201 10.09 -26.74 -11.89
N GLN A 202 10.37 -25.56 -11.38
CA GLN A 202 10.23 -25.18 -9.97
C GLN A 202 10.02 -23.67 -9.85
N VAL A 203 9.40 -23.23 -8.78
CA VAL A 203 9.25 -21.81 -8.40
C VAL A 203 9.37 -21.69 -6.88
N GLU A 204 10.02 -20.66 -6.44
CA GLU A 204 9.96 -20.18 -5.07
C GLU A 204 8.99 -19.00 -5.05
N TYR A 205 8.14 -18.93 -4.06
CA TYR A 205 7.27 -17.79 -3.84
C TYR A 205 7.53 -17.18 -2.47
N HIS A 206 7.32 -15.89 -2.40
CA HIS A 206 7.44 -15.11 -1.17
C HIS A 206 6.13 -14.43 -0.88
N TYR A 207 5.88 -14.12 0.38
CA TYR A 207 4.66 -13.43 0.78
C TYR A 207 4.94 -12.35 1.83
N GLY A 208 4.05 -11.39 1.88
CA GLY A 208 3.96 -10.41 2.94
C GLY A 208 2.51 -10.17 3.34
N VAL A 209 2.28 -9.85 4.59
CA VAL A 209 0.96 -9.53 5.13
C VAL A 209 1.00 -8.18 5.85
N MET A 210 -0.09 -7.45 5.77
CA MET A 210 -0.28 -6.21 6.52
C MET A 210 -1.58 -6.30 7.33
N ASP A 211 -1.44 -6.62 8.62
CA ASP A 211 -2.55 -6.90 9.52
C ASP A 211 -3.52 -5.73 9.66
N ASN A 212 -3.00 -4.49 9.72
CA ASN A 212 -3.81 -3.28 9.90
C ASN A 212 -4.74 -2.99 8.71
N PHE A 213 -4.40 -3.49 7.53
CA PHE A 213 -5.13 -3.30 6.27
C PHE A 213 -5.76 -4.58 5.75
N TYR A 214 -5.57 -5.71 6.44
CA TYR A 214 -6.09 -7.02 6.03
C TYR A 214 -5.68 -7.45 4.63
N THR A 215 -4.40 -7.22 4.29
CA THR A 215 -3.87 -7.48 2.94
C THR A 215 -2.82 -8.56 2.93
N ILE A 216 -2.79 -9.30 1.81
CA ILE A 216 -1.79 -10.34 1.53
C ILE A 216 -1.14 -10.03 0.18
N TYR A 217 0.18 -10.19 0.14
CA TYR A 217 1.02 -10.02 -1.04
C TYR A 217 1.72 -11.33 -1.37
N PHE A 218 1.75 -11.70 -2.64
CA PHE A 218 2.56 -12.79 -3.17
C PHE A 218 3.44 -12.31 -4.30
N ILE A 219 4.67 -12.86 -4.33
CA ILE A 219 5.60 -12.72 -5.45
C ILE A 219 6.09 -14.12 -5.83
N PHE A 220 6.17 -14.41 -7.13
CA PHE A 220 6.51 -15.72 -7.69
C PHE A 220 7.78 -15.64 -8.53
#